data_337c84b501730f10067ce8d317752e3e
#
_entry.id   337c84b501730f10067ce8d317752e3e
#
_cell.length_a   1.000
_cell.length_b   1.000
_cell.length_c   1.000
_cell.angle_alpha   90.00
_cell.angle_beta   90.00
_cell.angle_gamma   90.00
#
_symmetry.space_group_name_H-M   'P 1'
#
loop_
_entity.id
_entity.type
_entity.pdbx_description
1 polymer ?
#
loop_
_entity_poly.entity_id
_entity_poly.type
_entity_poly.pdbx_seq_one_letter_code
_entity_poly.pdbx_strand_id
1 'polypeptide(L)'
;KVLVIDFWASWCGPCRAEIPHLKQYYEEFKNNKEVAFLSVSIDAKRPDWDKAVKEENMPWLQLLAPNGGKEIMESYQFSGIPFIIVLDKDGKIYKKNLRGEAVKNAVNDVLSGKKAEAPKVIGGVGMSMGAAM
;
A
#
# COMPACT_ATOMS: atom_id res chain seq x y z
N LYS A 1 -2.62 -7.67 11.71
CA LYS A 1 -3.49 -6.63 11.14
C LYS A 1 -3.49 -6.67 9.63
N VAL A 2 -4.56 -6.18 9.05
CA VAL A 2 -4.63 -5.89 7.62
C VAL A 2 -4.05 -4.50 7.41
N LEU A 3 -3.07 -4.36 6.53
CA LEU A 3 -2.41 -3.07 6.30
C LEU A 3 -2.60 -2.64 4.84
N VAL A 4 -3.13 -1.44 4.67
CA VAL A 4 -3.21 -0.79 3.36
C VAL A 4 -2.03 0.17 3.25
N ILE A 5 -1.18 -0.01 2.26
CA ILE A 5 -0.05 0.88 2.01
C ILE A 5 -0.23 1.57 0.67
N ASP A 6 -0.25 2.90 0.72
CA ASP A 6 -0.38 3.76 -0.45
C ASP A 6 0.97 4.42 -0.73
N PHE A 7 1.61 4.04 -1.83
CA PHE A 7 2.83 4.68 -2.30
C PHE A 7 2.46 5.81 -3.25
N TRP A 8 2.93 7.01 -2.96
CA TRP A 8 2.52 8.23 -3.66
C TRP A 8 3.63 9.28 -3.69
N ALA A 9 3.35 10.42 -4.30
CA ALA A 9 4.21 11.60 -4.22
C ALA A 9 3.38 12.86 -4.42
N SER A 10 3.90 13.97 -3.93
CA SER A 10 3.21 15.27 -4.01
C SER A 10 2.95 15.73 -5.45
N TRP A 11 3.85 15.37 -6.36
CA TRP A 11 3.78 15.76 -7.77
C TRP A 11 2.94 14.79 -8.62
N CYS A 12 2.38 13.77 -8.02
CA CYS A 12 1.65 12.73 -8.74
C CYS A 12 0.15 13.04 -8.75
N GLY A 13 -0.35 13.55 -9.85
CA GLY A 13 -1.76 13.87 -10.01
C GLY A 13 -2.69 12.67 -9.77
N PRO A 14 -2.48 11.53 -10.43
CA PRO A 14 -3.30 10.35 -10.20
C PRO A 14 -3.26 9.83 -8.75
N CYS A 15 -2.11 9.99 -8.06
CA CYS A 15 -2.01 9.63 -6.65
C CYS A 15 -2.95 10.49 -5.81
N ARG A 16 -2.94 11.79 -6.05
CA ARG A 16 -3.77 12.73 -5.31
C ARG A 16 -5.26 12.52 -5.62
N ALA A 17 -5.56 12.13 -6.85
CA ALA A 17 -6.94 11.81 -7.24
C ALA A 17 -7.47 10.55 -6.54
N GLU A 18 -6.60 9.65 -6.14
CA GLU A 18 -6.98 8.42 -5.43
C GLU A 18 -7.25 8.67 -3.95
N ILE A 19 -6.71 9.74 -3.37
CA ILE A 19 -6.84 10.01 -1.93
C ILE A 19 -8.29 10.12 -1.46
N PRO A 20 -9.21 10.79 -2.17
CA PRO A 20 -10.61 10.82 -1.73
C PRO A 20 -11.22 9.43 -1.58
N HIS A 21 -10.88 8.50 -2.48
CA HIS A 21 -11.35 7.12 -2.38
C HIS A 21 -10.79 6.44 -1.14
N LEU A 22 -9.49 6.62 -0.88
CA LEU A 22 -8.85 6.05 0.30
C LEU A 22 -9.46 6.61 1.59
N LYS A 23 -9.79 7.90 1.62
CA LYS A 23 -10.45 8.51 2.77
C LYS A 23 -11.81 7.88 3.01
N GLN A 24 -12.57 7.61 1.94
CA GLN A 24 -13.87 6.97 2.04
C GLN A 24 -13.74 5.57 2.66
N TYR A 25 -12.77 4.78 2.20
CA TYR A 25 -12.56 3.44 2.74
C TYR A 25 -12.02 3.48 4.16
N TYR A 26 -11.15 4.44 4.46
CA TYR A 26 -10.67 4.64 5.82
C TYR A 26 -11.84 4.89 6.78
N GLU A 27 -12.81 5.71 6.38
CA GLU A 27 -14.00 5.96 7.22
C GLU A 27 -14.78 4.69 7.51
N GLU A 28 -14.84 3.77 6.54
CA GLU A 28 -15.53 2.50 6.75
C GLU A 28 -14.80 1.59 7.73
N PHE A 29 -13.46 1.65 7.75
CA PHE A 29 -12.65 0.72 8.55
C PHE A 29 -12.01 1.32 9.80
N LYS A 30 -12.12 2.62 10.02
CA LYS A 30 -11.37 3.30 11.09
C LYS A 30 -11.66 2.79 12.50
N ASN A 31 -12.82 2.23 12.72
CA ASN A 31 -13.18 1.66 14.02
C ASN A 31 -12.83 0.18 14.15
N ASN A 32 -12.29 -0.42 13.09
CA ASN A 32 -11.86 -1.81 13.13
C ASN A 32 -10.37 -1.85 13.48
N LYS A 33 -10.08 -2.36 14.68
CA LYS A 33 -8.69 -2.43 15.20
C LYS A 33 -7.78 -3.33 14.37
N GLU A 34 -8.36 -4.17 13.52
CA GLU A 34 -7.58 -5.09 12.67
C GLU A 34 -7.13 -4.44 11.36
N VAL A 35 -7.55 -3.23 11.06
CA VAL A 35 -7.22 -2.54 9.81
C VAL A 35 -6.41 -1.29 10.09
N ALA A 36 -5.34 -1.09 9.35
CA ALA A 36 -4.53 0.11 9.42
C ALA A 36 -4.21 0.62 8.02
N PHE A 37 -4.14 1.93 7.89
CA PHE A 37 -3.76 2.62 6.65
C PHE A 37 -2.44 3.35 6.85
N LEU A 38 -1.63 3.38 5.81
CA LEU A 38 -0.32 4.02 5.81
C LEU A 38 -0.05 4.56 4.41
N SER A 39 0.41 5.81 4.31
CA SER A 39 0.92 6.35 3.05
C SER A 39 2.43 6.54 3.16
N VAL A 40 3.13 6.13 2.11
CA VAL A 40 4.59 6.26 2.01
C VAL A 40 4.88 7.09 0.76
N SER A 41 5.46 8.26 0.94
CA SER A 41 5.82 9.12 -0.18
C SER A 41 7.21 8.80 -0.71
N ILE A 42 7.35 8.88 -2.02
CA ILE A 42 8.63 8.78 -2.70
C ILE A 42 9.15 10.17 -3.14
N ASP A 43 8.64 11.24 -2.52
CA ASP A 43 9.16 12.58 -2.80
C ASP A 43 10.65 12.66 -2.52
N ALA A 44 11.38 13.33 -3.41
CA ALA A 44 12.80 13.56 -3.21
C ALA A 44 13.06 14.69 -2.20
N LYS A 45 12.13 15.61 -2.07
CA LYS A 45 12.29 16.81 -1.24
C LYS A 45 11.25 16.83 -0.13
N ARG A 46 11.72 16.84 1.11
CA ARG A 46 10.85 16.88 2.28
C ARG A 46 9.88 18.05 2.30
N PRO A 47 10.28 19.29 1.93
CA PRO A 47 9.32 20.41 1.92
C PRO A 47 8.12 20.19 1.00
N ASP A 48 8.33 19.54 -0.15
CA ASP A 48 7.24 19.23 -1.06
C ASP A 48 6.27 18.23 -0.43
N TRP A 49 6.81 17.22 0.24
CA TRP A 49 6.01 16.24 0.97
C TRP A 49 5.22 16.89 2.11
N ASP A 50 5.89 17.69 2.94
CA ASP A 50 5.23 18.39 4.07
C ASP A 50 4.05 19.21 3.60
N LYS A 51 4.23 19.96 2.51
CA LYS A 51 3.15 20.80 1.96
C LYS A 51 1.98 19.94 1.49
N ALA A 52 2.25 18.89 0.73
CA ALA A 52 1.19 18.03 0.20
C ALA A 52 0.45 17.27 1.31
N VAL A 53 1.14 16.81 2.34
CA VAL A 53 0.50 16.17 3.49
C VAL A 53 -0.49 17.11 4.16
N LYS A 54 -0.12 18.37 4.32
CA LYS A 54 -1.03 19.39 4.89
C LYS A 54 -2.22 19.65 3.98
N GLU A 55 -1.98 19.74 2.67
CA GLU A 55 -3.05 20.00 1.70
C GLU A 55 -4.05 18.87 1.65
N GLU A 56 -3.57 17.64 1.65
CA GLU A 56 -4.44 16.47 1.51
C GLU A 56 -5.13 16.06 2.80
N ASN A 57 -4.54 16.42 3.95
CA ASN A 57 -5.15 16.15 5.25
C ASN A 57 -5.62 14.70 5.43
N MET A 58 -4.74 13.77 5.15
CA MET A 58 -5.03 12.34 5.31
C MET A 58 -4.98 11.96 6.79
N PRO A 59 -6.03 11.29 7.33
CA PRO A 59 -6.10 11.01 8.77
C PRO A 59 -5.30 9.79 9.25
N TRP A 60 -4.49 9.19 8.41
CA TRP A 60 -3.66 8.04 8.77
C TRP A 60 -2.17 8.41 8.72
N LEU A 61 -1.32 7.47 9.12
CA LEU A 61 0.12 7.69 9.24
C LEU A 61 0.74 8.02 7.88
N GLN A 62 1.59 9.04 7.87
CA GLN A 62 2.32 9.50 6.70
C GLN A 62 3.80 9.31 6.92
N LEU A 63 4.47 8.63 6.01
CA LEU A 63 5.91 8.43 6.03
C LEU A 63 6.54 8.91 4.74
N LEU A 64 7.77 9.39 4.84
CA LEU A 64 8.58 9.75 3.67
C LEU A 64 9.69 8.73 3.51
N ALA A 65 9.73 8.04 2.36
CA ALA A 65 10.79 7.09 2.09
C ALA A 65 12.12 7.80 1.86
N PRO A 66 13.23 7.23 2.34
CA PRO A 66 14.53 7.82 2.08
C PRO A 66 14.94 7.71 0.61
N ASN A 67 15.84 8.57 0.19
CA ASN A 67 16.46 8.53 -1.14
C ASN A 67 15.46 8.55 -2.29
N GLY A 68 14.37 9.35 -2.16
CA GLY A 68 13.36 9.42 -3.20
C GLY A 68 12.63 8.11 -3.45
N GLY A 69 12.66 7.22 -2.48
CA GLY A 69 11.98 5.93 -2.57
C GLY A 69 12.72 4.87 -3.35
N LYS A 70 13.99 5.09 -3.69
CA LYS A 70 14.74 4.15 -4.53
C LYS A 70 14.72 2.73 -3.98
N GLU A 71 15.12 2.54 -2.71
CA GLU A 71 15.21 1.22 -2.12
C GLU A 71 13.85 0.58 -1.93
N ILE A 72 12.85 1.37 -1.52
CA ILE A 72 11.53 0.82 -1.28
C ILE A 72 10.86 0.39 -2.59
N MET A 73 11.09 1.14 -3.67
CA MET A 73 10.57 0.77 -4.99
C MET A 73 11.21 -0.52 -5.49
N GLU A 74 12.50 -0.71 -5.26
CA GLU A 74 13.20 -1.94 -5.60
C GLU A 74 12.66 -3.12 -4.78
N SER A 75 12.49 -2.92 -3.47
CA SER A 75 12.03 -3.96 -2.55
C SER A 75 10.62 -4.45 -2.89
N TYR A 76 9.72 -3.54 -3.23
CA TYR A 76 8.34 -3.87 -3.56
C TYR A 76 8.11 -4.05 -5.05
N GLN A 77 9.16 -3.92 -5.85
CA GLN A 77 9.15 -4.19 -7.29
C GLN A 77 8.10 -3.37 -8.04
N PHE A 78 8.12 -2.06 -7.83
CA PHE A 78 7.27 -1.16 -8.62
C PHE A 78 8.08 0.02 -9.15
N SER A 79 7.61 0.60 -10.25
CA SER A 79 8.24 1.75 -10.87
C SER A 79 7.27 2.90 -11.11
N GLY A 80 5.99 2.66 -11.02
CA GLY A 80 4.96 3.68 -11.22
C GLY A 80 4.09 3.87 -9.99
N ILE A 81 3.57 5.08 -9.81
CA ILE A 81 2.65 5.43 -8.75
C ILE A 81 1.39 6.07 -9.34
N PRO A 82 0.24 6.01 -8.66
CA PRO A 82 0.04 5.37 -7.35
C PRO A 82 0.27 3.87 -7.41
N PHE A 83 0.79 3.33 -6.32
CA PHE A 83 0.93 1.89 -6.17
C PHE A 83 0.42 1.53 -4.79
N ILE A 84 -0.73 0.85 -4.74
CA ILE A 84 -1.42 0.56 -3.49
C ILE A 84 -1.44 -0.95 -3.29
N ILE A 85 -1.03 -1.39 -2.11
CA ILE A 85 -1.00 -2.80 -1.74
C ILE A 85 -1.80 -3.03 -0.47
N VAL A 86 -2.27 -4.26 -0.32
CA VAL A 86 -2.90 -4.72 0.92
C VAL A 86 -2.11 -5.91 1.43
N LEU A 87 -1.63 -5.80 2.67
CA LEU A 87 -0.93 -6.89 3.34
C LEU A 87 -1.93 -7.71 4.15
N ASP A 88 -1.74 -9.03 4.15
CA ASP A 88 -2.55 -9.91 4.98
C ASP A 88 -2.09 -9.88 6.45
N LYS A 89 -2.74 -10.66 7.29
CA LYS A 89 -2.46 -10.66 8.73
C LYS A 89 -1.08 -11.21 9.07
N ASP A 90 -0.44 -11.91 8.13
CA ASP A 90 0.92 -12.42 8.30
C ASP A 90 1.96 -11.43 7.78
N GLY A 91 1.54 -10.27 7.29
CA GLY A 91 2.44 -9.25 6.75
C GLY A 91 2.86 -9.50 5.31
N LYS A 92 2.23 -10.41 4.60
CA LYS A 92 2.53 -10.71 3.20
C LYS A 92 1.61 -9.92 2.28
N ILE A 93 2.09 -9.62 1.08
CA ILE A 93 1.28 -8.90 0.10
C ILE A 93 0.16 -9.81 -0.39
N TYR A 94 -1.07 -9.46 -0.01
CA TYR A 94 -2.24 -10.18 -0.48
C TYR A 94 -2.60 -9.79 -1.92
N LYS A 95 -2.68 -8.49 -2.17
CA LYS A 95 -2.94 -7.94 -3.50
C LYS A 95 -2.11 -6.68 -3.68
N LYS A 96 -1.72 -6.40 -4.92
CA LYS A 96 -0.92 -5.23 -5.24
C LYS A 96 -1.49 -4.48 -6.44
N ASN A 97 -1.04 -3.25 -6.60
CA ASN A 97 -1.43 -2.36 -7.69
C ASN A 97 -2.94 -2.16 -7.76
N LEU A 98 -3.53 -1.86 -6.60
CA LEU A 98 -4.96 -1.71 -6.44
C LEU A 98 -5.39 -0.25 -6.63
N ARG A 99 -6.62 -0.06 -7.09
CA ARG A 99 -7.25 1.25 -7.25
C ARG A 99 -8.73 1.16 -6.87
N GLY A 100 -9.28 2.26 -6.33
CA GLY A 100 -10.70 2.35 -6.06
C GLY A 100 -11.22 1.21 -5.21
N GLU A 101 -12.37 0.68 -5.54
CA GLU A 101 -13.03 -0.37 -4.76
C GLU A 101 -12.21 -1.64 -4.59
N ALA A 102 -11.24 -1.89 -5.48
CA ALA A 102 -10.38 -3.06 -5.33
C ALA A 102 -9.61 -3.03 -4.01
N VAL A 103 -9.28 -1.84 -3.51
CA VAL A 103 -8.63 -1.69 -2.20
C VAL A 103 -9.57 -2.18 -1.09
N LYS A 104 -10.81 -1.69 -1.09
CA LYS A 104 -11.83 -2.09 -0.12
C LYS A 104 -12.08 -3.59 -0.18
N ASN A 105 -12.24 -4.13 -1.38
CA ASN A 105 -12.50 -5.56 -1.56
C ASN A 105 -11.36 -6.40 -1.03
N ALA A 106 -10.10 -6.00 -1.25
CA ALA A 106 -8.95 -6.72 -0.74
C ALA A 106 -8.91 -6.71 0.79
N VAL A 107 -9.23 -5.57 1.42
CA VAL A 107 -9.31 -5.50 2.88
C VAL A 107 -10.37 -6.46 3.40
N ASN A 108 -11.56 -6.45 2.81
CA ASN A 108 -12.65 -7.33 3.22
C ASN A 108 -12.29 -8.81 3.03
N ASP A 109 -11.57 -9.14 1.95
CA ASP A 109 -11.09 -10.50 1.72
C ASP A 109 -10.21 -10.98 2.87
N VAL A 110 -9.23 -10.17 3.26
CA VAL A 110 -8.33 -10.53 4.36
C VAL A 110 -9.09 -10.62 5.68
N LEU A 111 -10.01 -9.70 5.92
CA LEU A 111 -10.84 -9.76 7.14
C LEU A 111 -11.68 -11.03 7.20
N SER A 112 -12.08 -11.57 6.05
CA SER A 112 -12.84 -12.82 5.99
C SER A 112 -11.96 -14.08 6.07
N GLY A 113 -10.64 -13.91 6.20
CA GLY A 113 -9.71 -15.01 6.39
C GLY A 113 -8.84 -15.35 5.19
N LYS A 114 -8.96 -14.62 4.08
CA LYS A 114 -8.11 -14.87 2.92
C LYS A 114 -6.69 -14.40 3.19
N LYS A 115 -5.73 -15.08 2.60
CA LYS A 115 -4.30 -14.82 2.75
C LYS A 115 -3.62 -14.77 1.41
N ALA A 116 -2.38 -14.24 1.39
CA ALA A 116 -1.52 -14.30 0.23
C ALA A 116 -1.34 -15.77 -0.19
N GLU A 117 -1.31 -16.01 -1.51
CA GLU A 117 -1.13 -17.36 -2.03
C GLU A 117 0.25 -17.91 -1.67
N ALA A 118 0.30 -19.22 -1.40
CA ALA A 118 1.56 -19.88 -1.19
C ALA A 118 2.35 -19.92 -2.50
N PRO A 119 3.70 -19.90 -2.43
CA PRO A 119 4.53 -20.02 -3.63
C PRO A 119 4.23 -21.33 -4.35
N LYS A 120 4.27 -21.30 -5.68
CA LYS A 120 4.04 -22.49 -6.50
C LYS A 120 5.35 -23.23 -6.75
N VAL A 121 5.24 -24.56 -6.85
CA VAL A 121 6.34 -25.41 -7.30
C VAL A 121 6.28 -25.46 -8.82
N ILE A 122 7.42 -25.19 -9.47
CA ILE A 122 7.52 -25.19 -10.93
C ILE A 122 8.44 -26.30 -11.37
N GLY A 123 7.94 -27.16 -12.28
CA GLY A 123 8.75 -28.21 -12.89
C GLY A 123 9.34 -29.21 -11.91
N GLY A 124 8.69 -29.50 -10.81
CA GLY A 124 9.20 -30.42 -9.80
C GLY A 124 10.33 -29.84 -8.96
N VAL A 125 10.78 -28.64 -9.24
CA VAL A 125 11.77 -27.95 -8.44
C VAL A 125 11.03 -27.05 -7.46
N GLY A 126 11.34 -27.18 -6.19
CA GLY A 126 10.75 -26.34 -5.17
C GLY A 126 11.26 -24.91 -5.28
N MET A 127 10.49 -24.07 -5.90
CA MET A 127 10.79 -22.65 -6.00
C MET A 127 10.02 -21.92 -4.91
N SER A 128 10.72 -21.60 -3.85
CA SER A 128 10.08 -20.89 -2.75
C SER A 128 10.08 -19.40 -3.05
N MET A 129 9.12 -18.97 -3.81
CA MET A 129 8.97 -17.54 -4.13
C MET A 129 8.62 -16.72 -2.89
N GLY A 130 8.03 -17.36 -1.91
CA GLY A 130 7.72 -16.70 -0.65
C GLY A 130 8.97 -16.24 0.08
N ALA A 131 10.08 -16.93 -0.11
CA ALA A 131 11.34 -16.53 0.53
C ALA A 131 11.83 -15.18 0.01
N ALA A 132 11.39 -14.77 -1.13
CA ALA A 132 11.78 -13.50 -1.74
C ALA A 132 10.94 -12.33 -1.24
N MET A 133 9.97 -12.58 -0.45
CA MET A 133 9.03 -11.54 -0.02
C MET A 133 9.23 -11.09 1.39
#